data_96a21623e9817e6dc3d0e8d0dce2d489
#
_entry.id   96a21623e9817e6dc3d0e8d0dce2d489
#
_cell.length_a   1.000
_cell.length_b   1.000
_cell.length_c   1.000
_cell.angle_alpha   90.00
_cell.angle_beta   90.00
_cell.angle_gamma   90.00
#
_symmetry.space_group_name_H-M   'P 1'
#
loop_
_entity.id
_entity.type
_entity.pdbx_description
1 polymer ?
#
loop_
_entity_poly.entity_id
_entity_poly.type
_entity_poly.pdbx_seq_one_letter_code
_entity_poly.pdbx_strand_id
1 'polypeptide(L)'
;MGVSIGYFDGQRLLGSLHVASRARDAVLLCNPFGEEAARSHRTFRVLATQLERVGISAMRFDYAGTGDSRGDSTGVSIAGWLGDIAIAAERLRQVSGASRLTLVGLRFGATLAALASASLRPRQLVLWDPIIDGRAYLEELAAQHQTYMREELGASWRGRAHVRSDGTPTEALGTPISAALADELAAIDLATTPITARCTVIATRVAPGTERLRAHLARGAQWVELSDTTAWNSDAALNAMVVPMSIVQAVVARIEQSSHDPD
;
A
#
# COMPACT_ATOMS: atom_id res chain seq x y z
N MET A 1 -8.63 -17.16 18.35
CA MET A 1 -8.14 -15.91 17.77
C MET A 1 -6.64 -15.89 17.98
N GLY A 2 -5.86 -15.75 16.95
CA GLY A 2 -4.41 -15.71 17.04
C GLY A 2 -3.78 -15.21 15.75
N VAL A 3 -2.70 -14.43 15.90
CA VAL A 3 -1.90 -14.00 14.75
C VAL A 3 -0.97 -15.15 14.38
N SER A 4 -0.98 -15.56 13.13
CA SER A 4 -0.04 -16.53 12.57
C SER A 4 0.90 -15.80 11.62
N ILE A 5 2.20 -15.92 11.87
CA ILE A 5 3.24 -15.36 11.00
C ILE A 5 3.97 -16.54 10.36
N GLY A 6 4.17 -16.50 9.07
CA GLY A 6 4.88 -17.56 8.37
C GLY A 6 5.04 -17.32 6.88
N TYR A 7 5.95 -18.09 6.31
CA TYR A 7 6.16 -18.11 4.87
C TYR A 7 5.08 -18.90 4.16
N PHE A 8 4.73 -18.47 2.96
CA PHE A 8 3.84 -19.14 2.01
C PHE A 8 4.40 -19.06 0.58
N ASP A 9 3.70 -19.64 -0.40
CA ASP A 9 4.16 -19.71 -1.79
C ASP A 9 5.58 -20.31 -1.91
N GLY A 10 5.74 -21.56 -1.47
CA GLY A 10 7.04 -22.21 -1.50
C GLY A 10 8.10 -21.52 -0.63
N GLN A 11 7.70 -20.87 0.43
CA GLN A 11 8.54 -20.07 1.35
C GLN A 11 9.12 -18.80 0.71
N ARG A 12 8.46 -18.26 -0.32
CA ARG A 12 8.91 -17.03 -0.98
C ARG A 12 8.40 -15.77 -0.30
N LEU A 13 7.13 -15.74 0.07
CA LEU A 13 6.47 -14.57 0.67
C LEU A 13 6.28 -14.78 2.18
N LEU A 14 6.59 -13.75 2.97
CA LEU A 14 6.26 -13.71 4.38
C LEU A 14 4.94 -12.98 4.60
N GLY A 15 4.07 -13.56 5.42
CA GLY A 15 2.79 -12.95 5.75
C GLY A 15 2.42 -13.10 7.22
N SER A 16 1.57 -12.21 7.67
CA SER A 16 0.95 -12.22 9.00
C SER A 16 -0.57 -12.26 8.84
N LEU A 17 -1.17 -13.33 9.33
CA LEU A 17 -2.59 -13.64 9.22
C LEU A 17 -3.29 -13.38 10.55
N HIS A 18 -4.37 -12.66 10.51
CA HIS A 18 -5.33 -12.42 11.58
C HIS A 18 -6.65 -13.08 11.16
N VAL A 19 -6.96 -14.24 11.72
CA VAL A 19 -8.11 -15.03 11.29
C VAL A 19 -9.25 -14.91 12.29
N ALA A 20 -10.33 -14.28 11.87
CA ALA A 20 -11.56 -14.19 12.64
C ALA A 20 -12.42 -15.45 12.45
N SER A 21 -13.11 -15.87 13.49
CA SER A 21 -13.98 -17.05 13.45
C SER A 21 -15.18 -16.81 12.53
N ARG A 22 -15.41 -17.73 11.58
CA ARG A 22 -16.53 -17.67 10.63
C ARG A 22 -16.60 -16.38 9.80
N ALA A 23 -15.46 -15.79 9.48
CA ALA A 23 -15.40 -14.58 8.68
C ALA A 23 -15.93 -14.84 7.25
N ARG A 24 -16.92 -14.05 6.82
CA ARG A 24 -17.34 -13.99 5.40
C ARG A 24 -16.48 -13.03 4.59
N ASP A 25 -15.91 -12.05 5.27
CA ASP A 25 -15.12 -10.98 4.69
C ASP A 25 -13.65 -11.11 5.10
N ALA A 26 -12.78 -10.86 4.16
CA ALA A 26 -11.34 -10.83 4.38
C ALA A 26 -10.72 -9.61 3.73
N VAL A 27 -9.69 -9.07 4.38
CA VAL A 27 -8.97 -7.87 3.96
C VAL A 27 -7.52 -8.21 3.70
N LEU A 28 -7.05 -7.97 2.48
CA LEU A 28 -5.64 -7.99 2.15
C LEU A 28 -5.07 -6.58 2.20
N LEU A 29 -4.04 -6.39 3.01
CA LEU A 29 -3.35 -5.12 3.20
C LEU A 29 -2.14 -5.06 2.27
N CYS A 30 -2.17 -4.13 1.32
CA CYS A 30 -1.13 -3.89 0.34
C CYS A 30 -0.17 -2.81 0.84
N ASN A 31 1.07 -3.19 1.14
CA ASN A 31 2.10 -2.31 1.68
C ASN A 31 2.49 -1.21 0.68
N PRO A 32 2.87 -0.03 1.15
CA PRO A 32 3.52 0.98 0.30
C PRO A 32 4.93 0.54 -0.11
N PHE A 33 5.60 1.36 -0.91
CA PHE A 33 6.95 1.09 -1.41
C PHE A 33 8.01 1.59 -0.43
N GLY A 34 9.13 0.86 -0.35
CA GLY A 34 10.36 1.30 0.28
C GLY A 34 10.23 1.65 1.76
N GLU A 35 10.77 2.78 2.16
CA GLU A 35 10.79 3.27 3.54
C GLU A 35 9.37 3.50 4.08
N GLU A 36 8.40 3.87 3.24
CA GLU A 36 7.01 4.01 3.66
C GLU A 36 6.43 2.68 4.20
N ALA A 37 6.89 1.52 3.70
CA ALA A 37 6.48 0.22 4.20
C ALA A 37 6.94 -0.01 5.64
N ALA A 38 8.21 0.30 5.94
CA ALA A 38 8.76 0.20 7.29
C ALA A 38 8.00 1.11 8.27
N ARG A 39 7.74 2.35 7.88
CA ARG A 39 7.06 3.36 8.70
C ARG A 39 5.59 3.01 8.94
N SER A 40 4.91 2.41 7.99
CA SER A 40 3.49 2.02 8.10
C SER A 40 3.27 0.64 8.73
N HIS A 41 4.32 -0.15 8.96
CA HIS A 41 4.21 -1.53 9.48
C HIS A 41 3.37 -1.62 10.75
N ARG A 42 3.59 -0.72 11.73
CA ARG A 42 2.81 -0.69 12.97
C ARG A 42 1.34 -0.34 12.72
N THR A 43 1.08 0.63 11.86
CA THR A 43 -0.27 1.05 11.49
C THR A 43 -1.06 -0.10 10.87
N PHE A 44 -0.45 -0.84 9.95
CA PHE A 44 -1.08 -2.00 9.33
C PHE A 44 -1.28 -3.16 10.31
N ARG A 45 -0.37 -3.35 11.27
CA ARG A 45 -0.56 -4.31 12.35
C ARG A 45 -1.77 -3.95 13.23
N VAL A 46 -1.90 -2.68 13.60
CA VAL A 46 -3.04 -2.20 14.38
C VAL A 46 -4.33 -2.34 13.59
N LEU A 47 -4.33 -1.95 12.31
CA LEU A 47 -5.49 -2.10 11.42
C LEU A 47 -5.92 -3.56 11.32
N ALA A 48 -5.00 -4.50 11.07
CA ALA A 48 -5.32 -5.93 11.00
C ALA A 48 -5.92 -6.46 12.30
N THR A 49 -5.40 -6.00 13.45
CA THR A 49 -5.93 -6.36 14.77
C THR A 49 -7.34 -5.80 15.00
N GLN A 50 -7.61 -4.57 14.56
CA GLN A 50 -8.95 -3.98 14.68
C GLN A 50 -9.96 -4.71 13.78
N LEU A 51 -9.57 -5.06 12.56
CA LEU A 51 -10.40 -5.85 11.64
C LEU A 51 -10.75 -7.22 12.25
N GLU A 52 -9.76 -7.93 12.81
CA GLU A 52 -10.03 -9.21 13.50
C GLU A 52 -11.04 -9.07 14.64
N ARG A 53 -10.93 -7.99 15.44
CA ARG A 53 -11.86 -7.71 16.56
C ARG A 53 -13.31 -7.54 16.12
N VAL A 54 -13.53 -7.01 14.92
CA VAL A 54 -14.87 -6.83 14.33
C VAL A 54 -15.29 -8.02 13.45
N GLY A 55 -14.58 -9.16 13.54
CA GLY A 55 -14.97 -10.39 12.87
C GLY A 55 -14.52 -10.48 11.39
N ILE A 56 -13.60 -9.66 10.95
CA ILE A 56 -13.06 -9.62 9.60
C ILE A 56 -11.64 -10.19 9.61
N SER A 57 -11.39 -11.21 8.79
CA SER A 57 -10.02 -11.74 8.65
C SER A 57 -9.13 -10.77 7.89
N ALA A 58 -7.87 -10.65 8.30
CA ALA A 58 -6.93 -9.76 7.63
C ALA A 58 -5.58 -10.41 7.42
N MET A 59 -4.91 -10.05 6.33
CA MET A 59 -3.55 -10.48 6.03
C MET A 59 -2.70 -9.26 5.64
N ARG A 60 -1.52 -9.18 6.23
CA ARG A 60 -0.40 -8.36 5.81
C ARG A 60 0.66 -9.27 5.23
N PHE A 61 1.38 -8.81 4.23
CA PHE A 61 2.47 -9.57 3.65
C PHE A 61 3.50 -8.62 3.05
N ASP A 62 4.71 -9.10 2.86
CA ASP A 62 5.76 -8.40 2.16
C ASP A 62 5.86 -8.94 0.73
N TYR A 63 5.99 -8.05 -0.24
CA TYR A 63 6.20 -8.45 -1.64
C TYR A 63 7.57 -9.13 -1.80
N ALA A 64 7.72 -9.95 -2.82
CA ALA A 64 9.02 -10.51 -3.16
C ALA A 64 10.08 -9.41 -3.34
N GLY A 65 11.26 -9.61 -2.75
CA GLY A 65 12.35 -8.64 -2.76
C GLY A 65 12.16 -7.45 -1.83
N THR A 66 11.16 -7.50 -0.92
CA THR A 66 10.93 -6.45 0.09
C THR A 66 10.78 -7.06 1.48
N GLY A 67 11.03 -6.26 2.52
CA GLY A 67 10.87 -6.68 3.91
C GLY A 67 11.57 -8.01 4.22
N ASP A 68 10.82 -8.93 4.82
CA ASP A 68 11.30 -10.27 5.17
C ASP A 68 10.93 -11.34 4.12
N SER A 69 10.29 -10.97 3.00
CA SER A 69 10.06 -11.87 1.87
C SER A 69 11.34 -12.10 1.08
N ARG A 70 11.47 -13.30 0.51
CA ARG A 70 12.66 -13.65 -0.28
C ARG A 70 12.65 -12.96 -1.64
N GLY A 71 13.82 -12.78 -2.21
CA GLY A 71 14.03 -12.20 -3.52
C GLY A 71 15.09 -11.10 -3.48
N ASP A 72 15.46 -10.63 -4.67
CA ASP A 72 16.40 -9.53 -4.83
C ASP A 72 15.62 -8.23 -5.04
N SER A 73 15.89 -7.24 -4.21
CA SER A 73 15.27 -5.91 -4.30
C SER A 73 15.61 -5.15 -5.59
N THR A 74 16.66 -5.55 -6.30
CA THR A 74 17.06 -4.94 -7.58
C THR A 74 16.28 -5.50 -8.78
N GLY A 75 15.72 -6.70 -8.64
CA GLY A 75 14.98 -7.41 -9.68
C GLY A 75 13.45 -7.30 -9.56
N VAL A 76 12.93 -6.46 -8.67
CA VAL A 76 11.48 -6.28 -8.49
C VAL A 76 10.81 -5.58 -9.66
N SER A 77 9.54 -5.89 -9.88
CA SER A 77 8.68 -5.27 -10.91
C SER A 77 7.24 -5.13 -10.42
N ILE A 78 6.51 -4.20 -11.01
CA ILE A 78 5.08 -4.03 -10.72
C ILE A 78 4.30 -5.30 -11.07
N ALA A 79 4.59 -5.91 -12.21
CA ALA A 79 3.96 -7.17 -12.60
C ALA A 79 4.20 -8.29 -11.60
N GLY A 80 5.43 -8.41 -11.05
CA GLY A 80 5.76 -9.36 -9.98
C GLY A 80 4.95 -9.11 -8.71
N TRP A 81 4.86 -7.87 -8.27
CA TRP A 81 4.08 -7.50 -7.08
C TRP A 81 2.57 -7.70 -7.25
N LEU A 82 2.03 -7.48 -8.46
CA LEU A 82 0.64 -7.82 -8.76
C LEU A 82 0.39 -9.33 -8.67
N GLY A 83 1.35 -10.14 -9.11
CA GLY A 83 1.34 -11.59 -8.91
C GLY A 83 1.37 -11.97 -7.43
N ASP A 84 2.19 -11.30 -6.63
CA ASP A 84 2.28 -11.52 -5.17
C ASP A 84 0.96 -11.19 -4.47
N ILE A 85 0.29 -10.09 -4.86
CA ILE A 85 -1.04 -9.73 -4.36
C ILE A 85 -2.05 -10.84 -4.68
N ALA A 86 -2.02 -11.40 -5.88
CA ALA A 86 -2.92 -12.49 -6.27
C ALA A 86 -2.70 -13.75 -5.42
N ILE A 87 -1.44 -14.13 -5.21
CA ILE A 87 -1.05 -15.27 -4.38
C ILE A 87 -1.46 -15.05 -2.92
N ALA A 88 -1.21 -13.87 -2.37
CA ALA A 88 -1.58 -13.52 -1.01
C ALA A 88 -3.10 -13.49 -0.82
N ALA A 89 -3.86 -12.99 -1.79
CA ALA A 89 -5.31 -13.00 -1.78
C ALA A 89 -5.88 -14.43 -1.76
N GLU A 90 -5.33 -15.31 -2.58
CA GLU A 90 -5.72 -16.71 -2.60
C GLU A 90 -5.38 -17.41 -1.28
N ARG A 91 -4.18 -17.17 -0.75
CA ARG A 91 -3.79 -17.70 0.57
C ARG A 91 -4.73 -17.24 1.68
N LEU A 92 -5.11 -15.96 1.68
CA LEU A 92 -6.04 -15.41 2.65
C LEU A 92 -7.41 -16.08 2.56
N ARG A 93 -7.96 -16.27 1.35
CA ARG A 93 -9.22 -16.98 1.13
C ARG A 93 -9.18 -18.41 1.65
N GLN A 94 -8.12 -19.15 1.32
CA GLN A 94 -7.94 -20.55 1.76
C GLN A 94 -7.93 -20.69 3.28
N VAL A 95 -7.22 -19.80 3.98
CA VAL A 95 -7.06 -19.90 5.44
C VAL A 95 -8.29 -19.38 6.19
N SER A 96 -8.91 -18.30 5.70
CA SER A 96 -10.05 -17.69 6.38
C SER A 96 -11.38 -18.33 6.00
N GLY A 97 -11.48 -18.99 4.84
CA GLY A 97 -12.75 -19.44 4.27
C GLY A 97 -13.64 -18.29 3.77
N ALA A 98 -13.14 -17.07 3.76
CA ALA A 98 -13.92 -15.90 3.37
C ALA A 98 -14.20 -15.87 1.86
N SER A 99 -15.46 -15.59 1.51
CA SER A 99 -15.90 -15.47 0.12
C SER A 99 -15.76 -14.04 -0.43
N ARG A 100 -15.67 -13.05 0.43
CA ARG A 100 -15.64 -11.63 0.07
C ARG A 100 -14.27 -11.06 0.38
N LEU A 101 -13.58 -10.52 -0.64
CA LEU A 101 -12.28 -9.92 -0.53
C LEU A 101 -12.37 -8.39 -0.62
N THR A 102 -11.75 -7.70 0.31
CA THR A 102 -11.44 -6.28 0.23
C THR A 102 -9.93 -6.10 0.11
N LEU A 103 -9.50 -5.23 -0.79
CA LEU A 103 -8.11 -4.78 -0.86
C LEU A 103 -8.01 -3.40 -0.19
N VAL A 104 -7.09 -3.26 0.73
CA VAL A 104 -6.74 -1.99 1.36
C VAL A 104 -5.28 -1.70 1.07
N GLY A 105 -5.00 -0.55 0.52
CA GLY A 105 -3.61 -0.15 0.26
C GLY A 105 -3.33 1.26 0.75
N LEU A 106 -2.07 1.53 1.03
CA LEU A 106 -1.55 2.83 1.41
C LEU A 106 -0.53 3.28 0.37
N ARG A 107 -0.64 4.54 -0.10
CA ARG A 107 0.30 5.13 -1.04
C ARG A 107 0.43 4.26 -2.31
N PHE A 108 1.65 3.84 -2.62
CA PHE A 108 1.89 2.95 -3.76
C PHE A 108 1.18 1.58 -3.63
N GLY A 109 1.02 1.07 -2.41
CA GLY A 109 0.22 -0.13 -2.15
C GLY A 109 -1.26 0.04 -2.51
N ALA A 110 -1.81 1.26 -2.38
CA ALA A 110 -3.16 1.57 -2.85
C ALA A 110 -3.27 1.52 -4.38
N THR A 111 -2.25 2.01 -5.06
CA THR A 111 -2.16 1.93 -6.53
C THR A 111 -2.05 0.49 -7.00
N LEU A 112 -1.20 -0.31 -6.36
CA LEU A 112 -1.10 -1.75 -6.65
C LEU A 112 -2.43 -2.48 -6.40
N ALA A 113 -3.14 -2.17 -5.31
CA ALA A 113 -4.46 -2.73 -5.02
C ALA A 113 -5.48 -2.39 -6.12
N ALA A 114 -5.47 -1.14 -6.60
CA ALA A 114 -6.32 -0.71 -7.70
C ALA A 114 -5.98 -1.44 -9.00
N LEU A 115 -4.70 -1.56 -9.37
CA LEU A 115 -4.26 -2.30 -10.54
C LEU A 115 -4.63 -3.80 -10.45
N ALA A 116 -4.44 -4.43 -9.28
CA ALA A 116 -4.79 -5.83 -9.05
C ALA A 116 -6.31 -6.09 -9.10
N SER A 117 -7.14 -5.05 -8.92
CA SER A 117 -8.59 -5.20 -8.85
C SER A 117 -9.22 -5.74 -10.14
N ALA A 118 -8.62 -5.48 -11.28
CA ALA A 118 -9.10 -5.96 -12.58
C ALA A 118 -9.13 -7.50 -12.65
N SER A 119 -8.10 -8.16 -12.10
CA SER A 119 -7.98 -9.63 -12.09
C SER A 119 -8.66 -10.27 -10.88
N LEU A 120 -8.52 -9.67 -9.69
CA LEU A 120 -8.99 -10.25 -8.43
C LEU A 120 -10.48 -10.02 -8.17
N ARG A 121 -11.08 -9.02 -8.80
CA ARG A 121 -12.48 -8.62 -8.64
C ARG A 121 -12.89 -8.55 -7.16
N PRO A 122 -12.18 -7.74 -6.35
CA PRO A 122 -12.53 -7.60 -4.95
C PRO A 122 -13.94 -6.98 -4.83
N ARG A 123 -14.61 -7.28 -3.72
CA ARG A 123 -15.89 -6.63 -3.39
C ARG A 123 -15.72 -5.13 -3.20
N GLN A 124 -14.60 -4.74 -2.56
CA GLN A 124 -14.30 -3.35 -2.24
C GLN A 124 -12.81 -3.06 -2.34
N LEU A 125 -12.50 -1.81 -2.68
CA LEU A 125 -11.18 -1.21 -2.58
C LEU A 125 -11.23 -0.09 -1.55
N VAL A 126 -10.21 -0.01 -0.70
CA VAL A 126 -9.93 1.17 0.13
C VAL A 126 -8.54 1.67 -0.23
N LEU A 127 -8.49 2.83 -0.84
CA LEU A 127 -7.28 3.47 -1.36
C LEU A 127 -6.91 4.63 -0.43
N TRP A 128 -5.91 4.42 0.42
CA TRP A 128 -5.44 5.46 1.31
C TRP A 128 -4.27 6.21 0.68
N ASP A 129 -4.45 7.51 0.40
CA ASP A 129 -3.50 8.39 -0.27
C ASP A 129 -2.85 7.76 -1.51
N PRO A 130 -3.61 7.22 -2.48
CA PRO A 130 -3.04 6.48 -3.60
C PRO A 130 -2.06 7.34 -4.42
N ILE A 131 -1.04 6.71 -4.96
CA ILE A 131 -0.18 7.31 -5.99
C ILE A 131 -0.97 7.32 -7.30
N ILE A 132 -1.26 8.51 -7.81
CA ILE A 132 -2.10 8.70 -8.99
C ILE A 132 -1.24 8.86 -10.24
N ASP A 133 -0.15 9.62 -10.11
CA ASP A 133 0.79 9.93 -11.17
C ASP A 133 2.17 9.38 -10.79
N GLY A 134 2.64 8.42 -11.58
CA GLY A 134 3.89 7.73 -11.27
C GLY A 134 5.13 8.59 -11.50
N ARG A 135 5.10 9.55 -12.45
CA ARG A 135 6.21 10.50 -12.64
C ARG A 135 6.35 11.43 -11.46
N ALA A 136 5.24 12.01 -11.01
CA ALA A 136 5.22 12.84 -9.81
C ALA A 136 5.68 12.07 -8.56
N TYR A 137 5.38 10.76 -8.50
CA TYR A 137 5.86 9.92 -7.41
C TYR A 137 7.38 9.71 -7.45
N LEU A 138 7.96 9.47 -8.62
CA LEU A 138 9.43 9.38 -8.77
C LEU A 138 10.12 10.69 -8.37
N GLU A 139 9.54 11.83 -8.72
CA GLU A 139 10.03 13.15 -8.30
C GLU A 139 9.93 13.32 -6.76
N GLU A 140 8.83 12.89 -6.16
CA GLU A 140 8.65 12.90 -4.71
C GLU A 140 9.72 12.04 -4.01
N LEU A 141 9.95 10.81 -4.49
CA LEU A 141 10.98 9.90 -3.96
C LEU A 141 12.38 10.50 -4.07
N ALA A 142 12.70 11.08 -5.23
CA ALA A 142 13.99 11.75 -5.44
C ALA A 142 14.18 12.94 -4.49
N ALA A 143 13.13 13.76 -4.31
CA ALA A 143 13.19 14.93 -3.43
C ALA A 143 13.34 14.52 -1.95
N GLN A 144 12.63 13.49 -1.50
CA GLN A 144 12.74 12.94 -0.14
C GLN A 144 14.16 12.40 0.11
N HIS A 145 14.67 11.59 -0.80
CA HIS A 145 16.05 11.06 -0.72
C HIS A 145 17.08 12.18 -0.64
N GLN A 146 16.97 13.18 -1.50
CA GLN A 146 17.89 14.32 -1.51
C GLN A 146 17.84 15.14 -0.21
N THR A 147 16.64 15.33 0.35
CA THR A 147 16.46 16.06 1.60
C THR A 147 17.13 15.30 2.74
N TYR A 148 16.83 14.01 2.88
CA TYR A 148 17.44 13.14 3.89
C TYR A 148 18.97 13.13 3.80
N MET A 149 19.53 12.95 2.60
CA MET A 149 20.97 12.91 2.41
C MET A 149 21.67 14.25 2.73
N ARG A 150 20.98 15.39 2.50
CA ARG A 150 21.52 16.70 2.91
C ARG A 150 21.50 16.88 4.43
N GLU A 151 20.46 16.39 5.08
CA GLU A 151 20.33 16.46 6.54
C GLU A 151 21.38 15.60 7.24
N GLU A 152 21.60 14.38 6.76
CA GLU A 152 22.54 13.43 7.35
C GLU A 152 24.02 13.73 7.02
N LEU A 153 24.33 14.08 5.77
CA LEU A 153 25.70 14.24 5.29
C LEU A 153 26.15 15.70 5.16
N GLY A 154 25.21 16.64 5.31
CA GLY A 154 25.49 18.08 5.26
C GLY A 154 26.13 18.50 3.93
N ALA A 155 27.03 19.50 4.00
CA ALA A 155 27.69 20.08 2.83
C ALA A 155 28.64 19.12 2.09
N SER A 156 28.96 17.96 2.65
CA SER A 156 29.79 16.93 2.01
C SER A 156 29.07 16.18 0.91
N TRP A 157 27.74 16.16 0.94
CA TRP A 157 26.93 15.47 -0.06
C TRP A 157 26.82 16.28 -1.37
N ARG A 158 27.19 15.65 -2.49
CA ARG A 158 27.27 16.30 -3.81
C ARG A 158 26.05 16.12 -4.71
N GLY A 159 24.99 15.52 -4.22
CA GLY A 159 23.64 15.55 -4.84
C GLY A 159 23.43 14.76 -6.13
N ARG A 160 24.46 14.11 -6.70
CA ARG A 160 24.33 13.43 -8.00
C ARG A 160 24.53 11.92 -7.97
N ALA A 161 24.87 11.34 -6.82
CA ALA A 161 25.27 9.94 -6.74
C ALA A 161 24.14 8.94 -6.98
N HIS A 162 22.88 9.36 -6.82
CA HIS A 162 21.70 8.47 -6.85
C HIS A 162 20.64 8.91 -7.87
N VAL A 163 21.07 9.59 -8.95
CA VAL A 163 20.20 10.07 -10.03
C VAL A 163 20.82 9.75 -11.38
N ARG A 164 20.03 9.20 -12.29
CA ARG A 164 20.42 8.95 -13.69
C ARG A 164 20.56 10.26 -14.46
N SER A 165 21.11 10.18 -15.66
CA SER A 165 21.28 11.34 -16.56
C SER A 165 19.96 12.00 -16.96
N ASP A 166 18.85 11.28 -16.94
CA ASP A 166 17.50 11.75 -17.23
C ASP A 166 16.76 12.32 -15.99
N GLY A 167 17.42 12.38 -14.84
CA GLY A 167 16.83 12.85 -13.59
C GLY A 167 16.13 11.77 -12.75
N THR A 168 16.02 10.56 -13.26
CA THR A 168 15.34 9.45 -12.56
C THR A 168 16.18 8.97 -11.36
N PRO A 169 15.59 8.80 -10.16
CA PRO A 169 16.32 8.28 -9.02
C PRO A 169 16.75 6.82 -9.24
N THR A 170 17.93 6.46 -8.76
CA THR A 170 18.43 5.08 -8.72
C THR A 170 18.14 4.42 -7.38
N GLU A 171 17.78 5.22 -6.39
CA GLU A 171 17.54 4.82 -5.02
C GLU A 171 16.62 5.82 -4.32
N ALA A 172 15.78 5.33 -3.44
CA ALA A 172 14.96 6.13 -2.53
C ALA A 172 15.13 5.62 -1.10
N LEU A 173 15.83 6.38 -0.23
CA LEU A 173 16.01 6.08 1.20
C LEU A 173 16.42 4.62 1.47
N GLY A 174 17.48 4.16 0.79
CA GLY A 174 17.99 2.78 0.93
C GLY A 174 17.28 1.73 0.06
N THR A 175 16.23 2.10 -0.66
CA THR A 175 15.51 1.18 -1.55
C THR A 175 15.98 1.40 -2.99
N PRO A 176 16.56 0.37 -3.66
CA PRO A 176 17.01 0.51 -5.04
C PRO A 176 15.83 0.68 -6.01
N ILE A 177 16.02 1.53 -7.02
CA ILE A 177 15.09 1.73 -8.12
C ILE A 177 15.82 1.38 -9.42
N SER A 178 15.58 0.20 -9.96
CA SER A 178 16.14 -0.20 -11.26
C SER A 178 15.57 0.66 -12.39
N ALA A 179 16.25 0.71 -13.55
CA ALA A 179 15.71 1.45 -14.69
C ALA A 179 14.34 0.91 -15.11
N ALA A 180 14.21 -0.42 -15.15
CA ALA A 180 12.94 -1.06 -15.51
C ALA A 180 11.82 -0.71 -14.52
N LEU A 181 12.08 -0.73 -13.20
CA LEU A 181 11.09 -0.33 -12.20
C LEU A 181 10.73 1.15 -12.34
N ALA A 182 11.70 2.02 -12.62
CA ALA A 182 11.44 3.44 -12.82
C ALA A 182 10.55 3.68 -14.06
N ASP A 183 10.78 2.97 -15.16
CA ASP A 183 9.95 3.05 -16.37
C ASP A 183 8.53 2.55 -16.09
N GLU A 184 8.39 1.43 -15.38
CA GLU A 184 7.08 0.91 -14.96
C GLU A 184 6.34 1.90 -14.04
N LEU A 185 7.04 2.49 -13.06
CA LEU A 185 6.48 3.52 -12.18
C LEU A 185 6.04 4.75 -12.97
N ALA A 186 6.89 5.26 -13.87
CA ALA A 186 6.60 6.42 -14.69
C ALA A 186 5.38 6.25 -15.63
N ALA A 187 5.06 5.00 -15.97
CA ALA A 187 3.92 4.67 -16.82
C ALA A 187 2.57 4.66 -16.05
N ILE A 188 2.60 4.73 -14.72
CA ILE A 188 1.37 4.72 -13.92
C ILE A 188 0.60 6.01 -14.09
N ASP A 189 -0.67 5.87 -14.46
CA ASP A 189 -1.70 6.91 -14.37
C ASP A 189 -2.99 6.28 -13.84
N LEU A 190 -3.19 6.37 -12.52
CA LEU A 190 -4.35 5.78 -11.87
C LEU A 190 -5.66 6.44 -12.30
N ALA A 191 -5.61 7.69 -12.77
CA ALA A 191 -6.78 8.41 -13.26
C ALA A 191 -7.29 7.89 -14.62
N THR A 192 -6.57 6.97 -15.28
CA THR A 192 -7.01 6.28 -16.49
C THR A 192 -7.22 4.78 -16.29
N THR A 193 -6.89 4.27 -15.09
CA THR A 193 -7.01 2.84 -14.78
C THR A 193 -8.48 2.46 -14.52
N PRO A 194 -9.03 1.45 -15.23
CA PRO A 194 -10.39 1.01 -14.98
C PRO A 194 -10.53 0.39 -13.57
N ILE A 195 -11.40 0.97 -12.75
CA ILE A 195 -11.75 0.48 -11.42
C ILE A 195 -13.24 0.20 -11.40
N THR A 196 -13.61 -1.08 -11.34
CA THR A 196 -15.01 -1.54 -11.36
C THR A 196 -15.53 -1.93 -9.98
N ALA A 197 -14.64 -2.17 -9.02
CA ALA A 197 -15.00 -2.49 -7.67
C ALA A 197 -15.53 -1.25 -6.93
N ARG A 198 -16.39 -1.45 -5.91
CA ARG A 198 -16.76 -0.38 -4.98
C ARG A 198 -15.49 0.22 -4.39
N CYS A 199 -15.30 1.50 -4.54
CA CYS A 199 -14.07 2.18 -4.16
C CYS A 199 -14.31 3.23 -3.08
N THR A 200 -13.50 3.23 -2.04
CA THR A 200 -13.38 4.33 -1.08
C THR A 200 -11.97 4.89 -1.16
N VAL A 201 -11.85 6.18 -1.39
CA VAL A 201 -10.58 6.90 -1.32
C VAL A 201 -10.53 7.64 0.01
N ILE A 202 -9.51 7.36 0.81
CA ILE A 202 -9.20 8.10 2.03
C ILE A 202 -8.06 9.04 1.69
N ALA A 203 -8.32 10.35 1.74
CA ALA A 203 -7.36 11.38 1.42
C ALA A 203 -6.98 12.17 2.68
N THR A 204 -5.72 12.11 3.06
CA THR A 204 -5.15 12.92 4.16
C THR A 204 -4.29 14.05 3.62
N ARG A 205 -4.02 14.05 2.33
CA ARG A 205 -3.21 15.02 1.60
C ARG A 205 -3.75 15.23 0.18
N VAL A 206 -3.46 16.37 -0.39
CA VAL A 206 -3.68 16.59 -1.82
C VAL A 206 -2.46 16.05 -2.59
N ALA A 207 -2.70 15.08 -3.47
CA ALA A 207 -1.66 14.50 -4.31
C ALA A 207 -1.78 15.00 -5.77
N PRO A 208 -0.69 15.02 -6.55
CA PRO A 208 -0.76 15.25 -7.98
C PRO A 208 -1.76 14.31 -8.64
N GLY A 209 -2.67 14.84 -9.47
CA GLY A 209 -3.68 14.05 -10.14
C GLY A 209 -4.98 13.80 -9.34
N THR A 210 -5.11 14.27 -8.09
CA THR A 210 -6.30 14.04 -7.25
C THR A 210 -7.59 14.41 -7.96
N GLU A 211 -7.69 15.56 -8.58
CA GLU A 211 -8.90 16.00 -9.28
C GLU A 211 -9.19 15.14 -10.54
N ARG A 212 -8.14 14.67 -11.24
CA ARG A 212 -8.29 13.74 -12.35
C ARG A 212 -8.85 12.40 -11.90
N LEU A 213 -8.31 11.85 -10.80
CA LEU A 213 -8.81 10.62 -10.21
C LEU A 213 -10.25 10.79 -9.70
N ARG A 214 -10.55 11.91 -9.06
CA ARG A 214 -11.91 12.24 -8.60
C ARG A 214 -12.90 12.27 -9.76
N ALA A 215 -12.54 12.91 -10.85
CA ALA A 215 -13.35 12.93 -12.08
C ALA A 215 -13.53 11.55 -12.70
N HIS A 216 -12.46 10.74 -12.73
CA HIS A 216 -12.48 9.37 -13.24
C HIS A 216 -13.39 8.45 -12.43
N LEU A 217 -13.36 8.55 -11.11
CA LEU A 217 -14.16 7.74 -10.19
C LEU A 217 -15.55 8.31 -9.89
N ALA A 218 -15.93 9.43 -10.49
CA ALA A 218 -17.03 10.34 -10.07
C ALA A 218 -18.40 9.69 -9.82
N ARG A 219 -18.68 8.50 -10.29
CA ARG A 219 -20.00 7.83 -10.13
C ARG A 219 -19.98 6.60 -9.22
N GLY A 220 -18.84 6.19 -8.68
CA GLY A 220 -18.73 4.92 -7.95
C GLY A 220 -17.83 4.94 -6.72
N ALA A 221 -17.13 6.02 -6.44
CA ALA A 221 -16.23 6.11 -5.30
C ALA A 221 -16.74 7.04 -4.21
N GLN A 222 -16.54 6.61 -2.97
CA GLN A 222 -16.69 7.47 -1.80
C GLN A 222 -15.35 8.14 -1.48
N TRP A 223 -15.39 9.44 -1.20
CA TRP A 223 -14.22 10.20 -0.78
C TRP A 223 -14.37 10.56 0.70
N VAL A 224 -13.34 10.23 1.46
CA VAL A 224 -13.24 10.54 2.89
C VAL A 224 -12.00 11.40 3.07
N GLU A 225 -12.20 12.69 3.30
CA GLU A 225 -11.10 13.61 3.59
C GLU A 225 -10.90 13.68 5.09
N LEU A 226 -9.69 13.42 5.54
CA LEU A 226 -9.32 13.43 6.95
C LEU A 226 -8.16 14.41 7.17
N SER A 227 -8.38 15.38 8.02
CA SER A 227 -7.30 16.25 8.48
C SER A 227 -6.53 15.54 9.60
N ASP A 228 -5.70 14.58 9.23
CA ASP A 228 -4.81 13.96 10.19
C ASP A 228 -3.43 14.60 10.09
N THR A 229 -3.04 15.30 11.15
CA THR A 229 -1.72 15.94 11.28
C THR A 229 -0.65 14.93 11.69
N THR A 230 -1.02 13.66 11.86
CA THR A 230 -0.09 12.60 12.18
C THR A 230 0.81 12.35 10.97
N ALA A 231 1.97 12.96 10.99
CA ALA A 231 2.99 12.74 9.95
C ALA A 231 3.57 11.32 10.07
N TRP A 232 2.71 10.30 9.83
CA TRP A 232 3.04 8.88 9.97
C TRP A 232 4.31 8.48 9.19
N ASN A 233 4.65 9.24 8.17
CA ASN A 233 5.83 9.06 7.33
C ASN A 233 7.06 9.87 7.78
N SER A 234 7.01 10.51 8.95
CA SER A 234 8.15 11.23 9.54
C SER A 234 8.99 10.32 10.45
N ASP A 235 10.27 10.67 10.63
CA ASP A 235 11.15 9.98 11.56
C ASP A 235 10.66 10.11 13.00
N ALA A 236 10.06 11.25 13.36
CA ALA A 236 9.43 11.45 14.65
C ALA A 236 8.29 10.46 14.89
N ALA A 237 7.47 10.19 13.88
CA ALA A 237 6.38 9.21 13.98
C ALA A 237 6.90 7.77 14.09
N LEU A 238 7.99 7.44 13.36
CA LEU A 238 8.64 6.15 13.48
C LEU A 238 9.18 5.93 14.90
N ASN A 239 9.90 6.90 15.42
CA ASN A 239 10.50 6.82 16.78
C ASN A 239 9.45 6.85 17.88
N ALA A 240 8.40 7.64 17.76
CA ALA A 240 7.29 7.74 18.70
C ALA A 240 6.26 6.61 18.56
N MET A 241 6.42 5.74 17.54
CA MET A 241 5.48 4.66 17.23
C MET A 241 4.03 5.14 17.06
N VAL A 242 3.84 6.31 16.48
CA VAL A 242 2.53 6.93 16.30
C VAL A 242 1.70 6.14 15.28
N VAL A 243 0.43 5.94 15.60
CA VAL A 243 -0.55 5.30 14.71
C VAL A 243 -1.69 6.29 14.47
N PRO A 244 -2.02 6.61 13.22
CA PRO A 244 -3.13 7.51 12.90
C PRO A 244 -4.47 6.81 13.15
N MET A 245 -4.91 6.80 14.40
CA MET A 245 -6.08 6.03 14.83
C MET A 245 -7.39 6.52 14.19
N SER A 246 -7.51 7.81 13.87
CA SER A 246 -8.64 8.37 13.12
C SER A 246 -8.79 7.71 11.75
N ILE A 247 -7.69 7.50 11.06
CA ILE A 247 -7.69 6.85 9.74
C ILE A 247 -7.94 5.36 9.88
N VAL A 248 -7.30 4.69 10.84
CA VAL A 248 -7.54 3.26 11.11
C VAL A 248 -9.02 3.01 11.38
N GLN A 249 -9.66 3.84 12.21
CA GLN A 249 -11.09 3.74 12.51
C GLN A 249 -11.96 4.01 11.28
N ALA A 250 -11.60 4.99 10.45
CA ALA A 250 -12.32 5.27 9.21
C ALA A 250 -12.24 4.09 8.23
N VAL A 251 -11.07 3.45 8.08
CA VAL A 251 -10.91 2.24 7.24
C VAL A 251 -11.78 1.11 7.76
N VAL A 252 -11.72 0.79 9.06
CA VAL A 252 -12.52 -0.27 9.66
C VAL A 252 -14.00 -0.02 9.46
N ALA A 253 -14.48 1.18 9.79
CA ALA A 253 -15.89 1.55 9.66
C ALA A 253 -16.41 1.40 8.22
N ARG A 254 -15.59 1.76 7.20
CA ARG A 254 -15.97 1.61 5.79
C ARG A 254 -16.08 0.15 5.36
N ILE A 255 -15.21 -0.71 5.87
CA ILE A 255 -15.25 -2.14 5.56
C ILE A 255 -16.43 -2.79 6.27
N GLU A 256 -16.69 -2.47 7.54
CA GLU A 256 -17.86 -2.98 8.28
C GLU A 256 -19.18 -2.58 7.61
N GLN A 257 -19.33 -1.32 7.20
CA GLN A 257 -20.53 -0.87 6.48
C GLN A 257 -20.77 -1.69 5.22
N SER A 258 -19.70 -1.94 4.44
CA SER A 258 -19.79 -2.76 3.23
C SER A 258 -20.11 -4.23 3.53
N SER A 259 -19.69 -4.76 4.67
CA SER A 259 -19.95 -6.15 5.08
C SER A 259 -21.42 -6.41 5.38
N HIS A 260 -22.16 -5.38 5.78
CA HIS A 260 -23.59 -5.47 6.09
C HIS A 260 -24.49 -5.23 4.86
N ASP A 261 -23.93 -4.67 3.77
CA ASP A 261 -24.69 -4.49 2.54
C ASP A 261 -24.98 -5.85 1.88
N PRO A 262 -26.19 -6.09 1.38
CA PRO A 262 -26.50 -7.26 0.58
C PRO A 262 -25.63 -7.27 -0.70
N ASP A 263 -25.42 -8.49 -1.24
CA ASP A 263 -24.66 -8.68 -2.50
C ASP A 263 -25.43 -8.15 -3.69
#